data_4714edf8bb608dd5d6a89ade90efd20c
#
_entry.id   4714edf8bb608dd5d6a89ade90efd20c
#
_cell.length_a   1.000
_cell.length_b   1.000
_cell.length_c   1.000
_cell.angle_alpha   90.00
_cell.angle_beta   90.00
_cell.angle_gamma   90.00
#
_symmetry.space_group_name_H-M   'P 1'
#
loop_
_entity.id
_entity.type
_entity.pdbx_description
1 polymer ?
#
loop_
_entity_poly.entity_id
_entity_poly.type
_entity_poly.pdbx_seq_one_letter_code
_entity_poly.pdbx_strand_id
1 'polypeptide(L)'
;MTASAGGENPGFREATDLLDAGVGEGAYAAAVLLVTRDDEVLLERSAGYARAASLFDISSLTKPLAAALFLVLSQEGHLSPDGIAAEVLPFTSPDPRTREIRFAHLLSHTSGLPAWLPLYEKVAAAETAEGRPLSGTAEGHDRILADLLSLPLSRDPGAGSEYSDLGFMLLGRAIEVAGFRSLDRLLTEKVTGPLGMRETRYLPLAAISECETGRLIPTGWSEVRQREKVGEVDDENAAAMGGVAGHAGLFSTAGDLFLFAREIVRARKGEGRVLSRPSAVKMTTRVARPPGCPRTLGFDTPTQPHSSQKRDSPGKTPCSQAGALASADAVGHLGYTGCSLWIDPDRGISVILLTNRVVFGSGNRKLSALRPRIHDAVWKEVAG
;
A
#
# COMPACT_ATOMS: atom_id res chain seq x y z
N MET A 1 17.38 23.76 -0.38
CA MET A 1 18.53 22.93 -0.79
C MET A 1 18.41 22.73 -2.28
N THR A 2 19.38 23.20 -3.04
CA THR A 2 19.40 23.21 -4.50
C THR A 2 19.55 21.77 -5.01
N ALA A 3 18.56 21.31 -5.79
CA ALA A 3 18.64 20.06 -6.51
C ALA A 3 19.83 20.13 -7.51
N SER A 4 20.84 19.29 -7.31
CA SER A 4 21.87 19.08 -8.32
C SER A 4 21.22 18.33 -9.49
N ALA A 5 21.32 18.89 -10.67
CA ALA A 5 20.93 18.25 -11.94
C ALA A 5 21.58 16.86 -12.02
N GLY A 6 20.78 15.83 -12.40
CA GLY A 6 21.13 14.44 -12.40
C GLY A 6 22.45 14.12 -13.13
N GLY A 7 23.54 14.05 -12.37
CA GLY A 7 24.74 13.36 -12.75
C GLY A 7 24.46 11.85 -12.68
N GLU A 8 24.77 11.10 -13.75
CA GLU A 8 24.73 9.64 -13.72
C GLU A 8 25.63 9.16 -12.56
N ASN A 9 25.05 8.61 -11.52
CA ASN A 9 25.81 7.93 -10.47
C ASN A 9 26.23 6.57 -11.05
N PRO A 10 27.52 6.35 -11.37
CA PRO A 10 27.96 5.15 -12.07
C PRO A 10 27.64 3.84 -11.33
N GLY A 11 27.44 3.90 -10.00
CA GLY A 11 27.09 2.75 -9.20
C GLY A 11 25.70 2.18 -9.50
N PHE A 12 24.72 3.01 -9.94
CA PHE A 12 23.35 2.55 -10.18
C PHE A 12 23.03 2.35 -11.67
N ARG A 13 24.03 2.24 -12.54
CA ARG A 13 23.83 2.14 -13.98
C ARG A 13 22.96 0.93 -14.37
N GLU A 14 23.21 -0.24 -13.80
CA GLU A 14 22.43 -1.44 -14.08
C GLU A 14 20.92 -1.23 -13.71
N ALA A 15 20.65 -0.61 -12.58
CA ALA A 15 19.28 -0.33 -12.14
C ALA A 15 18.57 0.68 -13.05
N THR A 16 19.27 1.73 -13.49
CA THR A 16 18.71 2.75 -14.41
C THR A 16 18.50 2.21 -15.81
N ASP A 17 19.41 1.39 -16.35
CA ASP A 17 19.27 0.73 -17.65
C ASP A 17 18.05 -0.22 -17.64
N LEU A 18 17.86 -0.99 -16.57
CA LEU A 18 16.68 -1.85 -16.39
C LEU A 18 15.38 -1.03 -16.27
N LEU A 19 15.42 0.12 -15.58
CA LEU A 19 14.27 1.01 -15.48
C LEU A 19 13.86 1.55 -16.85
N ASP A 20 14.81 2.01 -17.64
CA ASP A 20 14.55 2.53 -18.99
C ASP A 20 14.08 1.42 -19.95
N ALA A 21 14.68 0.23 -19.88
CA ALA A 21 14.25 -0.95 -20.63
C ALA A 21 12.79 -1.33 -20.36
N GLY A 22 12.33 -1.17 -19.13
CA GLY A 22 10.95 -1.44 -18.74
C GLY A 22 9.91 -0.64 -19.50
N VAL A 23 10.22 0.61 -19.89
CA VAL A 23 9.38 1.42 -20.78
C VAL A 23 9.37 0.84 -22.19
N GLY A 24 10.55 0.56 -22.75
CA GLY A 24 10.67 -0.01 -24.09
C GLY A 24 10.01 -1.37 -24.26
N GLU A 25 10.05 -2.20 -23.23
CA GLU A 25 9.41 -3.51 -23.18
C GLU A 25 7.90 -3.43 -22.88
N GLY A 26 7.36 -2.26 -22.53
CA GLY A 26 5.95 -2.09 -22.16
C GLY A 26 5.60 -2.74 -20.81
N ALA A 27 6.54 -2.75 -19.87
CA ALA A 27 6.27 -3.14 -18.49
C ALA A 27 5.46 -2.07 -17.75
N TYR A 28 5.69 -0.82 -18.10
CA TYR A 28 4.99 0.41 -17.66
C TYR A 28 5.26 1.53 -18.67
N ALA A 29 4.44 2.57 -18.65
CA ALA A 29 4.64 3.74 -19.49
C ALA A 29 5.33 4.90 -18.75
N ALA A 30 5.27 4.89 -17.42
CA ALA A 30 5.84 5.88 -16.53
C ALA A 30 6.41 5.20 -15.28
N ALA A 31 7.61 5.61 -14.85
CA ALA A 31 8.24 5.10 -13.64
C ALA A 31 9.10 6.16 -12.94
N VAL A 32 9.21 6.05 -11.61
CA VAL A 32 10.19 6.76 -10.78
C VAL A 32 10.85 5.75 -9.85
N LEU A 33 12.17 5.71 -9.85
CA LEU A 33 12.99 4.95 -8.89
C LEU A 33 13.71 5.94 -7.99
N LEU A 34 13.50 5.81 -6.68
CA LEU A 34 14.18 6.59 -5.64
C LEU A 34 14.86 5.62 -4.67
N VAL A 35 16.15 5.78 -4.46
CA VAL A 35 16.97 5.00 -3.51
C VAL A 35 17.58 5.96 -2.50
N THR A 36 17.43 5.63 -1.22
CA THR A 36 17.92 6.49 -0.14
C THR A 36 18.66 5.69 0.92
N ARG A 37 19.55 6.35 1.66
CA ARG A 37 20.17 5.83 2.88
C ARG A 37 20.04 6.90 3.96
N ASP A 38 19.36 6.58 5.07
CA ASP A 38 19.01 7.51 6.14
C ASP A 38 18.35 8.79 5.59
N ASP A 39 19.05 9.93 5.60
CA ASP A 39 18.57 11.21 5.10
C ASP A 39 19.09 11.56 3.68
N GLU A 40 19.94 10.72 3.11
CA GLU A 40 20.60 10.95 1.82
C GLU A 40 19.85 10.27 0.67
N VAL A 41 19.65 11.01 -0.42
CA VAL A 41 19.18 10.48 -1.70
C VAL A 41 20.38 10.00 -2.50
N LEU A 42 20.47 8.69 -2.71
CA LEU A 42 21.56 8.05 -3.47
C LEU A 42 21.27 8.01 -4.98
N LEU A 43 20.00 7.85 -5.34
CA LEU A 43 19.50 7.83 -6.71
C LEU A 43 18.08 8.36 -6.78
N GLU A 44 17.82 9.26 -7.73
CA GLU A 44 16.47 9.61 -8.22
C GLU A 44 16.47 9.55 -9.73
N ARG A 45 15.68 8.63 -10.31
CA ARG A 45 15.56 8.44 -11.77
C ARG A 45 14.10 8.32 -12.18
N SER A 46 13.73 9.06 -13.23
CA SER A 46 12.43 8.93 -13.88
C SER A 46 12.58 8.32 -15.27
N ALA A 47 11.62 7.49 -15.69
CA ALA A 47 11.58 6.87 -17.01
C ALA A 47 10.18 7.03 -17.65
N GLY A 48 10.15 6.96 -18.99
CA GLY A 48 8.93 7.23 -19.77
C GLY A 48 8.52 8.69 -19.66
N TYR A 49 7.22 8.93 -19.48
CA TYR A 49 6.72 10.31 -19.32
C TYR A 49 6.64 10.79 -17.86
N ALA A 50 7.08 9.98 -16.89
CA ALA A 50 7.12 10.39 -15.48
C ALA A 50 8.21 11.44 -15.23
N ARG A 51 7.98 12.20 -14.15
CA ARG A 51 8.95 13.14 -13.56
C ARG A 51 9.01 12.88 -12.06
N ALA A 52 10.06 13.33 -11.38
CA ALA A 52 10.21 13.20 -9.92
C ALA A 52 8.96 13.63 -9.15
N ALA A 53 8.30 14.70 -9.58
CA ALA A 53 7.09 15.24 -8.97
C ALA A 53 5.79 14.59 -9.47
N SER A 54 5.83 13.52 -10.27
CA SER A 54 4.63 12.84 -10.74
C SER A 54 3.89 12.17 -9.59
N LEU A 55 2.55 12.26 -9.64
CA LEU A 55 1.63 11.68 -8.67
C LEU A 55 1.11 10.34 -9.18
N PHE A 56 1.40 9.29 -8.46
CA PHE A 56 0.95 7.93 -8.77
C PHE A 56 -0.15 7.50 -7.82
N ASP A 57 -1.14 6.78 -8.33
CA ASP A 57 -1.96 5.92 -7.49
C ASP A 57 -1.06 4.82 -6.91
N ILE A 58 -0.81 4.90 -5.60
CA ILE A 58 0.07 3.97 -4.91
C ILE A 58 -0.63 2.69 -4.47
N SER A 59 -1.94 2.58 -4.74
CA SER A 59 -2.73 1.37 -4.50
C SER A 59 -2.52 0.83 -3.07
N SER A 60 -2.15 -0.43 -2.93
CA SER A 60 -1.98 -1.07 -1.62
C SER A 60 -0.82 -0.55 -0.77
N LEU A 61 0.04 0.36 -1.27
CA LEU A 61 0.94 1.10 -0.37
C LEU A 61 0.16 2.05 0.56
N THR A 62 -1.14 2.23 0.34
CA THR A 62 -2.06 2.85 1.32
C THR A 62 -2.07 2.10 2.64
N LYS A 63 -1.93 0.77 2.64
CA LYS A 63 -2.02 -0.07 3.84
C LYS A 63 -0.95 0.23 4.90
N PRO A 64 0.35 0.33 4.57
CA PRO A 64 1.35 0.76 5.55
C PRO A 64 1.06 2.12 6.18
N LEU A 65 0.53 3.09 5.39
CA LEU A 65 0.16 4.40 5.94
C LEU A 65 -1.06 4.32 6.85
N ALA A 66 -2.07 3.52 6.48
CA ALA A 66 -3.24 3.25 7.33
C ALA A 66 -2.84 2.52 8.62
N ALA A 67 -1.89 1.57 8.55
CA ALA A 67 -1.33 0.89 9.71
C ALA A 67 -0.55 1.85 10.63
N ALA A 68 0.23 2.76 10.06
CA ALA A 68 0.90 3.80 10.82
C ALA A 68 -0.10 4.70 11.55
N LEU A 69 -1.17 5.14 10.87
CA LEU A 69 -2.23 5.93 11.48
C LEU A 69 -2.94 5.16 12.61
N PHE A 70 -3.23 3.87 12.40
CA PHE A 70 -3.77 3.02 13.47
C PHE A 70 -2.85 3.00 14.69
N LEU A 71 -1.54 2.86 14.49
CA LEU A 71 -0.57 2.81 15.59
C LEU A 71 -0.39 4.18 16.27
N VAL A 72 -0.55 5.29 15.56
CA VAL A 72 -0.61 6.63 16.16
C VAL A 72 -1.82 6.75 17.07
N LEU A 73 -3.02 6.32 16.61
CA LEU A 73 -4.20 6.28 17.46
C LEU A 73 -4.05 5.30 18.65
N SER A 74 -3.29 4.24 18.47
CA SER A 74 -2.96 3.31 19.56
C SER A 74 -2.05 3.96 20.61
N GLN A 75 -1.10 4.80 20.20
CA GLN A 75 -0.26 5.58 21.11
C GLN A 75 -1.07 6.60 21.92
N GLU A 76 -2.15 7.12 21.35
CA GLU A 76 -3.09 8.03 21.99
C GLU A 76 -4.12 7.30 22.89
N GLY A 77 -4.11 5.97 22.91
CA GLY A 77 -5.02 5.16 23.73
C GLY A 77 -6.40 4.93 23.13
N HIS A 78 -6.64 5.32 21.87
CA HIS A 78 -7.94 5.15 21.20
C HIS A 78 -8.16 3.73 20.66
N LEU A 79 -7.10 3.06 20.26
CA LEU A 79 -7.11 1.70 19.71
C LEU A 79 -5.97 0.87 20.31
N SER A 80 -6.03 -0.45 20.14
CA SER A 80 -4.92 -1.34 20.51
C SER A 80 -4.80 -2.46 19.48
N PRO A 81 -3.60 -2.85 19.03
CA PRO A 81 -3.42 -4.02 18.18
C PRO A 81 -4.01 -5.30 18.83
N ASP A 82 -3.98 -5.41 20.15
CA ASP A 82 -4.51 -6.54 20.89
C ASP A 82 -6.03 -6.42 21.20
N GLY A 83 -6.63 -5.26 20.92
CA GLY A 83 -8.06 -5.00 21.09
C GLY A 83 -8.91 -5.82 20.13
N ILE A 84 -10.11 -6.16 20.58
CA ILE A 84 -11.10 -6.91 19.80
C ILE A 84 -11.79 -5.96 18.83
N ALA A 85 -11.77 -6.30 17.53
CA ALA A 85 -12.36 -5.45 16.50
C ALA A 85 -13.88 -5.26 16.66
N ALA A 86 -14.59 -6.26 17.21
CA ALA A 86 -16.01 -6.21 17.48
C ALA A 86 -16.42 -5.21 18.58
N GLU A 87 -15.49 -4.71 19.38
CA GLU A 87 -15.74 -3.65 20.35
C GLU A 87 -15.90 -2.27 19.69
N VAL A 88 -15.40 -2.14 18.45
CA VAL A 88 -15.42 -0.89 17.67
C VAL A 88 -16.31 -1.02 16.44
N LEU A 89 -16.34 -2.20 15.82
CA LEU A 89 -17.04 -2.50 14.57
C LEU A 89 -18.28 -3.38 14.84
N PRO A 90 -19.47 -2.99 14.37
CA PRO A 90 -20.72 -3.71 14.63
C PRO A 90 -20.87 -4.91 13.67
N PHE A 91 -20.10 -5.97 13.86
CA PHE A 91 -20.22 -7.19 13.05
C PHE A 91 -21.62 -7.79 13.13
N THR A 92 -22.22 -8.03 11.97
CA THR A 92 -23.53 -8.67 11.80
C THR A 92 -23.43 -10.09 11.26
N SER A 93 -22.21 -10.56 11.00
CA SER A 93 -21.93 -11.93 10.54
C SER A 93 -22.54 -12.99 11.47
N PRO A 94 -23.20 -14.04 10.92
CA PRO A 94 -23.64 -15.19 11.71
C PRO A 94 -22.48 -16.05 12.22
N ASP A 95 -21.27 -15.86 11.74
CA ASP A 95 -20.08 -16.58 12.17
C ASP A 95 -19.55 -15.99 13.49
N PRO A 96 -19.64 -16.73 14.62
CA PRO A 96 -19.24 -16.19 15.93
C PRO A 96 -17.75 -15.87 16.03
N ARG A 97 -16.90 -16.48 15.18
CA ARG A 97 -15.45 -16.25 15.15
C ARG A 97 -15.09 -14.82 14.77
N THR A 98 -15.97 -14.08 14.09
CA THR A 98 -15.76 -12.66 13.77
C THR A 98 -15.56 -11.79 15.01
N ARG A 99 -16.14 -12.21 16.16
CA ARG A 99 -16.00 -11.54 17.46
C ARG A 99 -14.65 -11.80 18.14
N GLU A 100 -13.83 -12.69 17.58
CA GLU A 100 -12.49 -13.02 18.08
C GLU A 100 -11.39 -12.28 17.29
N ILE A 101 -11.77 -11.55 16.24
CA ILE A 101 -10.82 -10.80 15.43
C ILE A 101 -10.20 -9.69 16.29
N ARG A 102 -8.87 -9.72 16.43
CA ARG A 102 -8.08 -8.62 16.98
C ARG A 102 -7.62 -7.68 15.88
N PHE A 103 -7.36 -6.43 16.20
CA PHE A 103 -6.80 -5.51 15.21
C PHE A 103 -5.45 -5.97 14.65
N ALA A 104 -4.62 -6.64 15.47
CA ALA A 104 -3.38 -7.26 14.97
C ALA A 104 -3.64 -8.28 13.85
N HIS A 105 -4.79 -9.00 13.88
CA HIS A 105 -5.14 -9.93 12.80
C HIS A 105 -5.49 -9.19 11.49
N LEU A 106 -6.14 -8.02 11.56
CA LEU A 106 -6.41 -7.20 10.39
C LEU A 106 -5.11 -6.63 9.81
N LEU A 107 -4.27 -6.04 10.67
CA LEU A 107 -2.99 -5.42 10.32
C LEU A 107 -1.99 -6.40 9.70
N SER A 108 -2.05 -7.69 10.05
CA SER A 108 -1.12 -8.72 9.58
C SER A 108 -1.74 -9.71 8.59
N HIS A 109 -2.96 -9.46 8.11
CA HIS A 109 -3.68 -10.34 7.17
C HIS A 109 -3.87 -11.77 7.71
N THR A 110 -4.16 -11.89 8.99
CA THR A 110 -4.39 -13.18 9.68
C THR A 110 -5.79 -13.28 10.27
N SER A 111 -6.72 -12.42 9.86
CA SER A 111 -8.09 -12.36 10.40
C SER A 111 -8.99 -13.53 9.97
N GLY A 112 -8.64 -14.24 8.90
CA GLY A 112 -9.50 -15.26 8.31
C GLY A 112 -10.56 -14.71 7.34
N LEU A 113 -10.62 -13.39 7.12
CA LEU A 113 -11.44 -12.79 6.08
C LEU A 113 -10.97 -13.24 4.70
N PRO A 114 -11.89 -13.35 3.69
CA PRO A 114 -11.51 -13.56 2.31
C PRO A 114 -10.51 -12.51 1.82
N ALA A 115 -9.70 -12.87 0.81
CA ALA A 115 -8.72 -11.97 0.23
C ALA A 115 -9.35 -10.73 -0.40
N TRP A 116 -10.37 -10.94 -1.22
CA TRP A 116 -11.03 -9.91 -2.00
C TRP A 116 -12.42 -10.38 -2.46
N LEU A 117 -13.35 -9.45 -2.61
CA LEU A 117 -14.68 -9.66 -3.18
C LEU A 117 -15.05 -8.42 -4.02
N PRO A 118 -15.81 -8.58 -5.12
CA PRO A 118 -16.26 -7.47 -5.95
C PRO A 118 -17.48 -6.76 -5.31
N LEU A 119 -17.29 -6.14 -4.15
CA LEU A 119 -18.38 -5.48 -3.41
C LEU A 119 -18.97 -4.31 -4.19
N TYR A 120 -18.19 -3.64 -5.03
CA TYR A 120 -18.63 -2.59 -5.94
C TYR A 120 -19.74 -3.05 -6.90
N GLU A 121 -19.78 -4.33 -7.30
CA GLU A 121 -20.81 -4.86 -8.20
C GLU A 121 -22.20 -4.80 -7.57
N LYS A 122 -22.31 -5.02 -6.26
CA LYS A 122 -23.57 -4.91 -5.54
C LYS A 122 -24.05 -3.46 -5.49
N VAL A 123 -23.12 -2.51 -5.31
CA VAL A 123 -23.46 -1.08 -5.35
C VAL A 123 -23.92 -0.70 -6.75
N ALA A 124 -23.24 -1.13 -7.81
CA ALA A 124 -23.63 -0.86 -9.19
C ALA A 124 -24.99 -1.48 -9.55
N ALA A 125 -25.28 -2.70 -9.06
CA ALA A 125 -26.59 -3.32 -9.25
C ALA A 125 -27.71 -2.53 -8.55
N ALA A 126 -27.45 -2.02 -7.33
CA ALA A 126 -28.39 -1.17 -6.61
C ALA A 126 -28.59 0.18 -7.30
N GLU A 127 -27.54 0.82 -7.85
CA GLU A 127 -27.65 2.04 -8.67
C GLU A 127 -28.63 1.83 -9.83
N THR A 128 -28.45 0.71 -10.55
CA THR A 128 -29.31 0.36 -11.69
C THR A 128 -30.77 0.16 -11.25
N ALA A 129 -30.98 -0.56 -10.15
CA ALA A 129 -32.32 -0.84 -9.63
C ALA A 129 -33.05 0.39 -9.10
N GLU A 130 -32.32 1.30 -8.46
CA GLU A 130 -32.87 2.51 -7.84
C GLU A 130 -32.87 3.72 -8.78
N GLY A 131 -32.21 3.65 -9.92
CA GLY A 131 -32.11 4.71 -10.91
C GLY A 131 -31.43 5.98 -10.41
N ARG A 132 -30.49 5.85 -9.44
CA ARG A 132 -29.74 6.98 -8.85
C ARG A 132 -28.31 6.61 -8.53
N PRO A 133 -27.35 7.55 -8.52
CA PRO A 133 -25.97 7.29 -8.16
C PRO A 133 -25.82 6.81 -6.71
N LEU A 134 -25.04 5.76 -6.50
CA LEU A 134 -24.62 5.25 -5.18
C LEU A 134 -23.09 5.14 -5.09
N SER A 135 -22.45 4.74 -6.17
CA SER A 135 -20.99 4.63 -6.25
C SER A 135 -20.33 5.97 -5.95
N GLY A 136 -19.35 5.97 -5.05
CA GLY A 136 -18.66 7.19 -4.63
C GLY A 136 -19.45 8.07 -3.65
N THR A 137 -20.65 7.65 -3.22
CA THR A 137 -21.44 8.36 -2.21
C THR A 137 -21.26 7.76 -0.82
N ALA A 138 -21.65 8.51 0.22
CA ALA A 138 -21.66 8.00 1.59
C ALA A 138 -22.55 6.76 1.74
N GLU A 139 -23.68 6.72 1.02
CA GLU A 139 -24.57 5.56 1.06
C GLU A 139 -23.94 4.33 0.40
N GLY A 140 -23.28 4.49 -0.75
CA GLY A 140 -22.53 3.40 -1.39
C GLY A 140 -21.42 2.86 -0.49
N HIS A 141 -20.70 3.75 0.17
CA HIS A 141 -19.71 3.40 1.18
C HIS A 141 -20.31 2.57 2.33
N ASP A 142 -21.45 3.02 2.90
CA ASP A 142 -22.09 2.34 4.01
C ASP A 142 -22.65 0.97 3.60
N ARG A 143 -23.13 0.81 2.37
CA ARG A 143 -23.57 -0.49 1.82
C ARG A 143 -22.42 -1.48 1.70
N ILE A 144 -21.26 -1.04 1.21
CA ILE A 144 -20.04 -1.87 1.16
C ILE A 144 -19.65 -2.30 2.58
N LEU A 145 -19.65 -1.38 3.55
CA LEU A 145 -19.32 -1.71 4.93
C LEU A 145 -20.33 -2.68 5.56
N ALA A 146 -21.62 -2.53 5.29
CA ALA A 146 -22.63 -3.45 5.80
C ALA A 146 -22.43 -4.86 5.26
N ASP A 147 -22.18 -5.00 3.96
CA ASP A 147 -21.83 -6.28 3.34
C ASP A 147 -20.57 -6.89 3.97
N LEU A 148 -19.54 -6.09 4.13
CA LEU A 148 -18.25 -6.51 4.69
C LEU A 148 -18.38 -7.00 6.14
N LEU A 149 -19.16 -6.30 6.98
CA LEU A 149 -19.43 -6.66 8.37
C LEU A 149 -20.27 -7.94 8.52
N SER A 150 -20.96 -8.36 7.45
CA SER A 150 -21.78 -9.58 7.42
C SER A 150 -21.02 -10.82 6.95
N LEU A 151 -19.78 -10.69 6.49
CA LEU A 151 -19.03 -11.82 5.90
C LEU A 151 -18.65 -12.87 6.96
N PRO A 152 -18.77 -14.16 6.62
CA PRO A 152 -18.19 -15.23 7.43
C PRO A 152 -16.67 -15.31 7.19
N LEU A 153 -15.97 -15.96 8.09
CA LEU A 153 -14.54 -16.22 7.97
C LEU A 153 -14.26 -17.51 7.21
N SER A 154 -13.22 -17.51 6.38
CA SER A 154 -12.71 -18.69 5.69
C SER A 154 -11.91 -19.62 6.61
N ARG A 155 -11.38 -19.08 7.71
CA ARG A 155 -10.58 -19.78 8.72
C ARG A 155 -10.62 -19.04 10.05
N ASP A 156 -10.13 -19.67 11.12
CA ASP A 156 -10.05 -19.05 12.43
C ASP A 156 -9.03 -17.88 12.43
N PRO A 157 -9.30 -16.79 13.18
CA PRO A 157 -8.35 -15.70 13.35
C PRO A 157 -7.02 -16.20 13.92
N GLY A 158 -5.91 -15.80 13.30
CA GLY A 158 -4.56 -16.22 13.67
C GLY A 158 -4.13 -17.61 13.21
N ALA A 159 -5.00 -18.39 12.56
CA ALA A 159 -4.67 -19.75 12.09
C ALA A 159 -3.89 -19.80 10.77
N GLY A 160 -3.95 -18.73 9.98
CA GLY A 160 -3.26 -18.63 8.70
C GLY A 160 -3.09 -17.20 8.26
N SER A 161 -2.23 -16.96 7.26
CA SER A 161 -2.06 -15.66 6.64
C SER A 161 -2.60 -15.70 5.21
N GLU A 162 -3.53 -14.81 4.90
CA GLU A 162 -4.07 -14.59 3.56
C GLU A 162 -4.22 -13.09 3.33
N TYR A 163 -3.49 -12.56 2.37
CA TYR A 163 -3.58 -11.14 2.02
C TYR A 163 -5.05 -10.75 1.78
N SER A 164 -5.54 -9.77 2.54
CA SER A 164 -6.95 -9.38 2.49
C SER A 164 -7.10 -7.87 2.40
N ASP A 165 -7.66 -7.38 1.30
CA ASP A 165 -8.10 -6.00 1.16
C ASP A 165 -9.25 -5.69 2.12
N LEU A 166 -10.14 -6.68 2.31
CA LEU A 166 -11.32 -6.55 3.15
C LEU A 166 -10.96 -6.25 4.62
N GLY A 167 -9.87 -6.85 5.11
CA GLY A 167 -9.36 -6.56 6.46
C GLY A 167 -8.92 -5.11 6.63
N PHE A 168 -8.30 -4.52 5.62
CA PHE A 168 -7.88 -3.12 5.67
C PHE A 168 -9.03 -2.13 5.39
N MET A 169 -10.07 -2.54 4.67
CA MET A 169 -11.31 -1.75 4.59
C MET A 169 -11.94 -1.63 5.99
N LEU A 170 -12.06 -2.74 6.75
CA LEU A 170 -12.52 -2.73 8.14
C LEU A 170 -11.60 -1.91 9.05
N LEU A 171 -10.28 -2.01 8.86
CA LEU A 171 -9.31 -1.22 9.61
C LEU A 171 -9.51 0.27 9.39
N GLY A 172 -9.73 0.71 8.15
CA GLY A 172 -10.06 2.09 7.82
C GLY A 172 -11.30 2.58 8.57
N ARG A 173 -12.37 1.76 8.58
CA ARG A 173 -13.58 2.10 9.34
C ARG A 173 -13.35 2.18 10.85
N ALA A 174 -12.56 1.27 11.42
CA ALA A 174 -12.22 1.31 12.83
C ALA A 174 -11.44 2.57 13.21
N ILE A 175 -10.52 3.01 12.35
CA ILE A 175 -9.78 4.25 12.50
C ILE A 175 -10.73 5.46 12.53
N GLU A 176 -11.71 5.52 11.61
CA GLU A 176 -12.70 6.61 11.57
C GLU A 176 -13.55 6.65 12.85
N VAL A 177 -14.04 5.49 13.29
CA VAL A 177 -14.85 5.38 14.51
C VAL A 177 -14.06 5.84 15.73
N ALA A 178 -12.82 5.35 15.89
CA ALA A 178 -11.98 5.67 17.04
C ALA A 178 -11.45 7.12 17.02
N GLY A 179 -11.21 7.67 15.83
CA GLY A 179 -10.71 9.02 15.65
C GLY A 179 -11.81 10.09 15.51
N PHE A 180 -13.08 9.70 15.44
CA PHE A 180 -14.25 10.60 15.26
C PHE A 180 -14.14 11.54 14.06
N ARG A 181 -13.43 11.14 13.02
CA ARG A 181 -13.22 11.88 11.76
C ARG A 181 -13.03 10.93 10.60
N SER A 182 -13.19 11.44 9.38
CA SER A 182 -12.90 10.70 8.16
C SER A 182 -11.43 10.31 8.05
N LEU A 183 -11.18 9.19 7.38
CA LEU A 183 -9.85 8.57 7.25
C LEU A 183 -8.83 9.51 6.60
N ASP A 184 -9.23 10.25 5.56
CA ASP A 184 -8.40 11.22 4.85
C ASP A 184 -7.92 12.36 5.75
N ARG A 185 -8.81 12.89 6.59
CA ARG A 185 -8.47 13.94 7.55
C ARG A 185 -7.55 13.44 8.65
N LEU A 186 -7.86 12.27 9.22
CA LEU A 186 -7.02 11.68 10.26
C LEU A 186 -5.61 11.39 9.74
N LEU A 187 -5.50 10.85 8.52
CA LEU A 187 -4.20 10.59 7.91
C LEU A 187 -3.40 11.89 7.72
N THR A 188 -4.07 12.93 7.22
CA THR A 188 -3.43 14.24 7.00
C THR A 188 -3.00 14.88 8.32
N GLU A 189 -3.87 14.90 9.33
CA GLU A 189 -3.58 15.56 10.61
C GLU A 189 -2.50 14.83 11.42
N LYS A 190 -2.50 13.49 11.38
CA LYS A 190 -1.69 12.69 12.30
C LYS A 190 -0.45 12.04 11.68
N VAL A 191 -0.42 11.88 10.36
CA VAL A 191 0.70 11.21 9.69
C VAL A 191 1.33 12.09 8.62
N THR A 192 0.62 12.36 7.51
CA THR A 192 1.25 13.00 6.35
C THR A 192 1.63 14.45 6.61
N GLY A 193 0.78 15.23 7.28
CA GLY A 193 1.07 16.62 7.64
C GLY A 193 2.29 16.76 8.57
N PRO A 194 2.33 16.10 9.74
CA PRO A 194 3.51 16.10 10.60
C PRO A 194 4.80 15.64 9.93
N LEU A 195 4.75 14.66 9.01
CA LEU A 195 5.92 14.19 8.26
C LEU A 195 6.33 15.14 7.11
N GLY A 196 5.48 16.10 6.74
CA GLY A 196 5.70 17.01 5.63
C GLY A 196 5.42 16.38 4.26
N MET A 197 4.66 15.29 4.21
CA MET A 197 4.23 14.58 2.99
C MET A 197 3.06 15.34 2.34
N ARG A 198 3.37 16.46 1.69
CA ARG A 198 2.37 17.41 1.20
C ARG A 198 1.60 16.93 -0.03
N GLU A 199 2.17 15.99 -0.74
CA GLU A 199 1.62 15.44 -1.97
C GLU A 199 0.87 14.12 -1.75
N THR A 200 1.04 13.50 -0.58
CA THR A 200 0.39 12.23 -0.25
C THR A 200 -1.01 12.48 0.32
N ARG A 201 -2.01 12.10 -0.46
CA ARG A 201 -3.41 12.29 -0.06
C ARG A 201 -4.36 11.36 -0.80
N TYR A 202 -5.54 11.17 -0.24
CA TYR A 202 -6.67 10.65 -0.98
C TYR A 202 -7.14 11.70 -2.00
N LEU A 203 -7.54 11.23 -3.19
CA LEU A 203 -8.20 12.05 -4.19
C LEU A 203 -9.65 11.55 -4.35
N PRO A 204 -10.61 12.08 -3.56
CA PRO A 204 -12.01 11.74 -3.74
C PRO A 204 -12.45 12.14 -5.15
N LEU A 205 -13.28 11.30 -5.78
CA LEU A 205 -13.74 11.49 -7.18
C LEU A 205 -14.32 12.89 -7.47
N ALA A 206 -14.84 13.57 -6.43
CA ALA A 206 -15.42 14.91 -6.54
C ALA A 206 -14.40 16.07 -6.43
N ALA A 207 -13.11 15.79 -6.18
CA ALA A 207 -12.15 16.83 -5.75
C ALA A 207 -10.96 17.05 -6.70
N ILE A 208 -11.00 16.51 -7.93
CA ILE A 208 -9.87 16.64 -8.87
C ILE A 208 -9.90 18.03 -9.50
N SER A 209 -8.88 18.84 -9.22
CA SER A 209 -8.71 20.15 -9.85
C SER A 209 -7.97 20.04 -11.18
N GLU A 210 -8.29 20.92 -12.15
CA GLU A 210 -7.61 21.00 -13.45
C GLU A 210 -6.10 21.26 -13.31
N CYS A 211 -5.68 21.92 -12.24
CA CYS A 211 -4.28 22.30 -12.01
C CYS A 211 -3.36 21.10 -11.72
N GLU A 212 -3.90 19.96 -11.32
CA GLU A 212 -3.14 18.77 -10.93
C GLU A 212 -3.03 17.72 -12.05
N THR A 213 -3.85 17.84 -13.10
CA THR A 213 -3.93 16.85 -14.20
C THR A 213 -2.60 16.59 -14.90
N GLY A 214 -1.74 17.59 -15.03
CA GLY A 214 -0.42 17.45 -15.67
C GLY A 214 0.63 16.65 -14.87
N ARG A 215 0.35 16.35 -13.59
CA ARG A 215 1.24 15.57 -12.70
C ARG A 215 0.71 14.17 -12.40
N LEU A 216 -0.58 13.95 -12.62
CA LEU A 216 -1.24 12.68 -12.35
C LEU A 216 -0.86 11.65 -13.41
N ILE A 217 -0.44 10.49 -12.95
CA ILE A 217 -0.09 9.36 -13.82
C ILE A 217 -1.33 8.49 -14.04
N PRO A 218 -1.81 8.33 -15.28
CA PRO A 218 -2.94 7.46 -15.60
C PRO A 218 -2.69 6.00 -15.22
N THR A 219 -3.74 5.32 -14.78
CA THR A 219 -3.74 3.88 -14.51
C THR A 219 -4.48 3.06 -15.57
N GLY A 220 -4.96 3.72 -16.64
CA GLY A 220 -5.59 3.10 -17.79
C GLY A 220 -7.12 3.13 -17.74
N TRP A 221 -7.72 2.39 -18.65
CA TRP A 221 -9.17 2.33 -18.83
C TRP A 221 -9.88 1.54 -17.74
N SER A 222 -11.01 2.04 -17.24
CA SER A 222 -11.92 1.26 -16.40
C SER A 222 -13.12 0.79 -17.20
N GLU A 223 -13.29 -0.53 -17.30
CA GLU A 223 -14.48 -1.13 -17.92
C GLU A 223 -15.76 -0.87 -17.09
N VAL A 224 -15.62 -0.73 -15.77
CA VAL A 224 -16.73 -0.44 -14.87
C VAL A 224 -17.19 1.00 -15.05
N ARG A 225 -16.25 1.95 -15.07
CA ARG A 225 -16.54 3.40 -15.12
C ARG A 225 -16.58 3.94 -16.55
N GLN A 226 -16.25 3.12 -17.56
CA GLN A 226 -16.24 3.46 -19.00
C GLN A 226 -15.44 4.74 -19.30
N ARG A 227 -14.28 4.90 -18.65
CA ARG A 227 -13.37 6.04 -18.86
C ARG A 227 -11.93 5.73 -18.46
N GLU A 228 -11.00 6.56 -18.92
CA GLU A 228 -9.62 6.51 -18.46
C GLU A 228 -9.54 7.03 -17.00
N LYS A 229 -8.76 6.33 -16.18
CA LYS A 229 -8.53 6.67 -14.78
C LYS A 229 -7.33 7.61 -14.67
N VAL A 230 -7.59 8.89 -14.45
CA VAL A 230 -6.58 9.94 -14.22
C VAL A 230 -6.97 10.67 -12.93
N GLY A 231 -6.15 10.54 -11.88
CA GLY A 231 -6.48 11.08 -10.56
C GLY A 231 -7.63 10.36 -9.85
N GLU A 232 -8.07 9.24 -10.40
CA GLU A 232 -9.05 8.36 -9.79
C GLU A 232 -8.37 7.08 -9.33
N VAL A 233 -8.74 6.60 -8.14
CA VAL A 233 -8.21 5.35 -7.61
C VAL A 233 -8.48 4.18 -8.57
N ASP A 234 -7.46 3.34 -8.78
CA ASP A 234 -7.56 2.18 -9.68
C ASP A 234 -8.51 1.10 -9.14
N ASP A 235 -8.53 0.89 -7.83
CA ASP A 235 -9.35 -0.11 -7.15
C ASP A 235 -10.84 0.25 -7.20
N GLU A 236 -11.66 -0.68 -7.73
CA GLU A 236 -13.09 -0.45 -7.93
C GLU A 236 -13.89 -0.42 -6.62
N ASN A 237 -13.50 -1.22 -5.60
CA ASN A 237 -14.13 -1.15 -4.29
C ASN A 237 -13.85 0.20 -3.61
N ALA A 238 -12.59 0.64 -3.64
CA ALA A 238 -12.23 1.95 -3.10
C ALA A 238 -12.93 3.09 -3.86
N ALA A 239 -13.07 3.00 -5.18
CA ALA A 239 -13.81 3.97 -5.98
C ALA A 239 -15.29 4.02 -5.57
N ALA A 240 -15.94 2.86 -5.42
CA ALA A 240 -17.32 2.79 -4.97
C ALA A 240 -17.50 3.33 -3.54
N MET A 241 -16.45 3.29 -2.71
CA MET A 241 -16.39 3.93 -1.38
C MET A 241 -16.05 5.44 -1.42
N GLY A 242 -15.97 6.07 -2.59
CA GLY A 242 -15.66 7.50 -2.72
C GLY A 242 -14.16 7.82 -2.83
N GLY A 243 -13.32 6.82 -3.08
CA GLY A 243 -11.87 6.99 -3.26
C GLY A 243 -11.08 7.02 -1.95
N VAL A 244 -11.74 6.86 -0.79
CA VAL A 244 -11.11 6.90 0.54
C VAL A 244 -11.33 5.57 1.25
N ALA A 245 -10.31 4.74 1.31
CA ALA A 245 -10.41 3.44 1.97
C ALA A 245 -9.08 3.02 2.60
N GLY A 246 -9.12 2.17 3.64
CA GLY A 246 -7.91 1.75 4.36
C GLY A 246 -6.96 0.88 3.54
N HIS A 247 -7.44 0.28 2.44
CA HIS A 247 -6.66 -0.64 1.60
C HIS A 247 -6.08 -0.01 0.34
N ALA A 248 -6.67 1.08 -0.19
CA ALA A 248 -6.30 1.77 -1.43
C ALA A 248 -6.88 3.19 -1.45
N GLY A 249 -6.46 4.02 -2.42
CA GLY A 249 -6.99 5.37 -2.68
C GLY A 249 -5.98 6.50 -2.49
N LEU A 250 -4.81 6.25 -1.90
CA LEU A 250 -3.78 7.27 -1.78
C LEU A 250 -3.03 7.47 -3.10
N PHE A 251 -2.80 8.74 -3.39
CA PHE A 251 -1.85 9.20 -4.40
C PHE A 251 -0.62 9.77 -3.71
N SER A 252 0.56 9.57 -4.30
CA SER A 252 1.81 10.02 -3.71
C SER A 252 2.90 10.23 -4.76
N THR A 253 3.98 10.87 -4.33
CA THR A 253 5.26 10.97 -5.04
C THR A 253 6.30 10.06 -4.39
N ALA A 254 7.38 9.75 -5.10
CA ALA A 254 8.50 9.01 -4.52
C ALA A 254 9.14 9.77 -3.35
N GLY A 255 9.24 11.10 -3.45
CA GLY A 255 9.78 11.95 -2.38
C GLY A 255 8.96 11.90 -1.09
N ASP A 256 7.63 11.90 -1.18
CA ASP A 256 6.79 11.77 0.01
C ASP A 256 6.90 10.37 0.64
N LEU A 257 6.92 9.32 -0.17
CA LEU A 257 7.13 7.95 0.35
C LEU A 257 8.51 7.79 1.00
N PHE A 258 9.53 8.52 0.55
CA PHE A 258 10.80 8.60 1.26
C PHE A 258 10.64 9.20 2.66
N LEU A 259 9.86 10.27 2.82
CA LEU A 259 9.60 10.85 4.15
C LEU A 259 8.95 9.83 5.09
N PHE A 260 8.04 9.00 4.58
CA PHE A 260 7.45 7.91 5.34
C PHE A 260 8.46 6.81 5.68
N ALA A 261 9.27 6.36 4.71
CA ALA A 261 10.31 5.36 4.94
C ALA A 261 11.33 5.84 5.99
N ARG A 262 11.75 7.10 5.88
CA ARG A 262 12.65 7.76 6.83
C ARG A 262 12.07 7.79 8.25
N GLU A 263 10.75 8.05 8.38
CA GLU A 263 10.06 7.98 9.68
C GLU A 263 10.19 6.59 10.29
N ILE A 264 9.96 5.52 9.53
CA ILE A 264 10.11 4.13 10.00
C ILE A 264 11.53 3.87 10.51
N VAL A 265 12.56 4.26 9.75
CA VAL A 265 13.97 4.11 10.13
C VAL A 265 14.29 4.88 11.41
N ARG A 266 13.90 6.16 11.48
CA ARG A 266 14.13 7.02 12.64
C ARG A 266 13.38 6.56 13.88
N ALA A 267 12.11 6.17 13.72
CA ALA A 267 11.30 5.70 14.83
C ALA A 267 11.85 4.39 15.42
N ARG A 268 12.45 3.51 14.62
CA ARG A 268 13.18 2.33 15.11
C ARG A 268 14.34 2.71 16.03
N LYS A 269 15.01 3.83 15.74
CA LYS A 269 16.10 4.38 16.57
C LYS A 269 15.58 5.18 17.78
N GLY A 270 14.26 5.42 17.88
CA GLY A 270 13.63 6.25 18.92
C GLY A 270 13.58 7.75 18.57
N GLU A 271 13.81 8.10 17.33
CA GLU A 271 13.87 9.46 16.78
C GLU A 271 12.66 9.76 15.88
N GLY A 272 11.61 8.96 15.97
CA GLY A 272 10.39 9.15 15.18
C GLY A 272 9.64 10.42 15.54
N ARG A 273 9.02 11.04 14.56
CA ARG A 273 8.21 12.24 14.72
C ARG A 273 6.76 11.96 15.05
N VAL A 274 6.21 10.89 14.47
CA VAL A 274 4.81 10.45 14.64
C VAL A 274 4.71 9.06 15.26
N LEU A 275 5.66 8.18 14.95
CA LEU A 275 5.70 6.83 15.48
C LEU A 275 6.68 6.71 16.65
N SER A 276 6.22 6.12 17.73
CA SER A 276 7.10 5.70 18.82
C SER A 276 7.95 4.49 18.40
N ARG A 277 9.07 4.28 19.07
CA ARG A 277 9.91 3.09 18.84
C ARG A 277 9.14 1.76 18.97
N PRO A 278 8.28 1.54 20.00
CA PRO A 278 7.46 0.34 20.08
C PRO A 278 6.54 0.15 18.86
N SER A 279 5.94 1.22 18.34
CA SER A 279 5.08 1.17 17.14
C SER A 279 5.89 0.82 15.89
N ALA A 280 7.03 1.45 15.69
CA ALA A 280 7.91 1.14 14.55
C ALA A 280 8.44 -0.31 14.63
N VAL A 281 8.77 -0.81 15.82
CA VAL A 281 9.16 -2.21 16.01
C VAL A 281 8.01 -3.15 15.61
N LYS A 282 6.76 -2.88 16.01
CA LYS A 282 5.60 -3.68 15.59
C LYS A 282 5.40 -3.67 14.08
N MET A 283 5.64 -2.54 13.40
CA MET A 283 5.54 -2.43 11.95
C MET A 283 6.65 -3.16 11.20
N THR A 284 7.81 -3.36 11.83
CA THR A 284 9.00 -3.90 11.15
C THR A 284 9.40 -5.30 11.65
N THR A 285 8.68 -5.86 12.61
CA THR A 285 8.92 -7.22 13.13
C THR A 285 7.82 -8.15 12.68
N ARG A 286 8.19 -9.33 12.18
CA ARG A 286 7.23 -10.37 11.79
C ARG A 286 6.35 -10.76 12.95
N VAL A 287 5.07 -10.95 12.69
CA VAL A 287 4.15 -11.50 13.70
C VAL A 287 4.51 -12.95 14.02
N ALA A 288 4.39 -13.29 15.31
CA ALA A 288 4.77 -14.63 15.77
C ALA A 288 3.77 -15.72 15.36
N ARG A 289 2.54 -15.35 15.02
CA ARG A 289 1.47 -16.28 14.65
C ARG A 289 0.76 -15.81 13.38
N PRO A 290 0.42 -16.75 12.47
CA PRO A 290 0.82 -18.16 12.48
C PRO A 290 2.34 -18.32 12.28
N PRO A 291 2.95 -19.46 12.69
CA PRO A 291 4.37 -19.69 12.46
C PRO A 291 4.76 -19.54 11.00
N GLY A 292 5.87 -18.83 10.73
CA GLY A 292 6.33 -18.55 9.37
C GLY A 292 5.52 -17.49 8.61
N CYS A 293 4.65 -16.74 9.29
CA CYS A 293 3.90 -15.64 8.68
C CYS A 293 4.85 -14.61 8.07
N PRO A 294 4.72 -14.27 6.77
CA PRO A 294 5.60 -13.30 6.12
C PRO A 294 5.12 -11.85 6.30
N ARG A 295 4.42 -11.57 7.40
CA ARG A 295 3.75 -10.28 7.65
C ARG A 295 4.22 -9.63 8.94
N THR A 296 4.18 -8.32 8.95
CA THR A 296 4.27 -7.47 10.14
C THR A 296 2.93 -6.77 10.37
N LEU A 297 2.88 -5.78 11.25
CA LEU A 297 1.68 -4.95 11.35
C LEU A 297 1.73 -3.85 10.27
N GLY A 298 1.25 -4.19 9.07
CA GLY A 298 1.11 -3.27 7.94
C GLY A 298 2.10 -3.45 6.80
N PHE A 299 3.16 -4.26 6.96
CA PHE A 299 4.10 -4.57 5.88
C PHE A 299 4.19 -6.06 5.58
N ASP A 300 4.64 -6.36 4.37
CA ASP A 300 5.16 -7.64 3.95
C ASP A 300 6.65 -7.73 4.28
N THR A 301 7.18 -8.97 4.27
CA THR A 301 8.62 -9.22 4.32
C THR A 301 9.06 -9.97 3.07
N PRO A 302 10.34 -9.92 2.67
CA PRO A 302 10.82 -10.64 1.51
C PRO A 302 10.46 -12.12 1.57
N THR A 303 9.98 -12.66 0.44
CA THR A 303 9.64 -14.08 0.32
C THR A 303 10.89 -14.92 0.49
N GLN A 304 10.89 -15.81 1.49
CA GLN A 304 11.99 -16.73 1.71
C GLN A 304 11.96 -17.89 0.69
N PRO A 305 13.11 -18.40 0.22
CA PRO A 305 13.17 -19.48 -0.78
C PRO A 305 12.41 -20.77 -0.40
N HIS A 306 12.17 -20.97 0.89
CA HIS A 306 11.52 -22.17 1.45
C HIS A 306 10.10 -21.92 1.97
N SER A 307 9.52 -20.76 1.69
CA SER A 307 8.13 -20.51 2.11
C SER A 307 7.17 -21.44 1.36
N SER A 308 6.20 -21.99 2.10
CA SER A 308 5.14 -22.85 1.55
C SER A 308 4.10 -22.12 0.69
N GLN A 309 4.37 -20.90 0.28
CA GLN A 309 3.50 -20.14 -0.61
C GLN A 309 3.35 -20.88 -1.94
N LYS A 310 2.11 -21.02 -2.42
CA LYS A 310 1.79 -21.69 -3.68
C LYS A 310 2.68 -21.14 -4.80
N ARG A 311 3.40 -22.06 -5.45
CA ARG A 311 4.19 -21.76 -6.63
C ARG A 311 3.21 -21.39 -7.75
N ASP A 312 3.31 -20.20 -8.29
CA ASP A 312 2.52 -19.77 -9.46
C ASP A 312 2.80 -20.62 -10.72
N SER A 313 3.81 -21.47 -10.67
CA SER A 313 4.13 -22.45 -11.72
C SER A 313 5.00 -23.57 -11.17
N PRO A 314 4.78 -24.85 -11.56
CA PRO A 314 5.65 -25.95 -11.18
C PRO A 314 7.08 -25.72 -11.67
N GLY A 315 8.06 -25.80 -10.76
CA GLY A 315 9.49 -25.79 -11.12
C GLY A 315 10.23 -24.46 -10.96
N LYS A 316 9.56 -23.32 -10.68
CA LYS A 316 10.26 -22.05 -10.37
C LYS A 316 10.19 -21.75 -8.89
N THR A 317 11.34 -21.44 -8.28
CA THR A 317 11.38 -20.85 -6.93
C THR A 317 10.69 -19.47 -7.00
N PRO A 318 9.74 -19.15 -6.11
CA PRO A 318 9.15 -17.82 -6.09
C PRO A 318 10.26 -16.78 -5.91
N CYS A 319 10.43 -15.88 -6.87
CA CYS A 319 11.36 -14.76 -6.72
C CYS A 319 10.69 -13.71 -5.84
N SER A 320 11.37 -13.30 -4.77
CA SER A 320 10.90 -12.20 -3.94
C SER A 320 10.75 -10.93 -4.79
N GLN A 321 9.62 -10.25 -4.68
CA GLN A 321 9.42 -8.96 -5.36
C GLN A 321 10.29 -7.84 -4.74
N ALA A 322 10.90 -8.09 -3.59
CA ALA A 322 11.96 -7.26 -3.02
C ALA A 322 13.32 -7.44 -3.70
N GLY A 323 13.46 -8.44 -4.57
CA GLY A 323 14.74 -8.95 -5.06
C GLY A 323 15.28 -10.10 -4.18
N ALA A 324 16.25 -10.84 -4.70
CA ALA A 324 16.92 -11.93 -4.00
C ALA A 324 18.00 -11.43 -3.02
N LEU A 325 18.51 -10.22 -3.24
CA LEU A 325 19.56 -9.57 -2.44
C LEU A 325 19.00 -8.69 -1.31
N ALA A 326 17.68 -8.56 -1.20
CA ALA A 326 17.05 -7.86 -0.09
C ALA A 326 17.38 -8.53 1.24
N SER A 327 17.66 -7.73 2.28
CA SER A 327 17.85 -8.22 3.64
C SER A 327 16.63 -9.03 4.10
N ALA A 328 16.86 -10.06 4.92
CA ALA A 328 15.76 -10.83 5.52
C ALA A 328 14.90 -9.99 6.49
N ASP A 329 15.48 -8.91 7.03
CA ASP A 329 14.81 -7.98 7.95
C ASP A 329 14.18 -6.78 7.24
N ALA A 330 14.33 -6.69 5.91
CA ALA A 330 13.64 -5.71 5.12
C ALA A 330 12.12 -5.90 5.24
N VAL A 331 11.41 -4.79 5.23
CA VAL A 331 9.94 -4.75 5.18
C VAL A 331 9.51 -3.92 4.00
N GLY A 332 8.34 -4.21 3.45
CA GLY A 332 7.87 -3.45 2.30
C GLY A 332 6.45 -3.79 1.93
N HIS A 333 5.99 -3.18 0.85
CA HIS A 333 4.67 -3.47 0.30
C HIS A 333 4.65 -3.24 -1.21
N LEU A 334 3.72 -3.90 -1.89
CA LEU A 334 3.48 -3.77 -3.31
C LEU A 334 2.14 -3.09 -3.55
N GLY A 335 2.07 -2.26 -4.59
CA GLY A 335 0.83 -1.73 -5.14
C GLY A 335 0.42 -2.48 -6.41
N TYR A 336 -0.88 -2.71 -6.58
CA TYR A 336 -1.44 -3.35 -7.76
C TYR A 336 -1.12 -2.59 -9.05
N THR A 337 -1.11 -1.25 -8.97
CA THR A 337 -0.73 -0.33 -10.06
C THR A 337 0.70 -0.53 -10.55
N GLY A 338 1.54 -1.20 -9.77
CA GLY A 338 2.93 -1.49 -10.07
C GLY A 338 3.93 -0.84 -9.11
N CYS A 339 3.46 -0.06 -8.16
CA CYS A 339 4.28 0.58 -7.15
C CYS A 339 4.87 -0.43 -6.15
N SER A 340 6.00 -0.09 -5.56
CA SER A 340 6.61 -0.82 -4.45
C SER A 340 7.44 0.10 -3.55
N LEU A 341 7.44 -0.21 -2.27
CA LEU A 341 8.28 0.40 -1.23
C LEU A 341 8.93 -0.74 -0.45
N TRP A 342 10.25 -0.73 -0.36
CA TRP A 342 11.03 -1.63 0.49
C TRP A 342 11.96 -0.83 1.37
N ILE A 343 12.03 -1.17 2.65
CA ILE A 343 12.81 -0.50 3.68
C ILE A 343 13.67 -1.57 4.38
N ASP A 344 14.97 -1.35 4.45
CA ASP A 344 15.86 -2.05 5.37
C ASP A 344 16.11 -1.12 6.56
N PRO A 345 15.39 -1.29 7.67
CA PRO A 345 15.42 -0.32 8.75
C PRO A 345 16.73 -0.32 9.53
N ASP A 346 17.47 -1.43 9.49
CA ASP A 346 18.73 -1.56 10.23
C ASP A 346 19.90 -0.93 9.45
N ARG A 347 19.82 -0.94 8.09
CA ARG A 347 20.79 -0.28 7.20
C ARG A 347 20.38 1.16 6.85
N GLY A 348 19.19 1.58 7.22
CA GLY A 348 18.64 2.89 6.86
C GLY A 348 18.31 3.05 5.37
N ILE A 349 18.21 1.94 4.62
CA ILE A 349 18.02 1.97 3.16
C ILE A 349 16.54 1.90 2.83
N SER A 350 16.10 2.72 1.87
CA SER A 350 14.79 2.53 1.23
C SER A 350 14.88 2.52 -0.29
N VAL A 351 14.08 1.66 -0.91
CA VAL A 351 13.94 1.51 -2.35
C VAL A 351 12.48 1.71 -2.72
N ILE A 352 12.19 2.79 -3.45
CA ILE A 352 10.86 3.20 -3.86
C ILE A 352 10.81 3.12 -5.37
N LEU A 353 9.94 2.26 -5.90
CA LEU A 353 9.68 2.16 -7.34
C LEU A 353 8.19 2.44 -7.58
N LEU A 354 7.88 3.56 -8.20
CA LEU A 354 6.54 3.92 -8.62
C LEU A 354 6.39 3.66 -10.11
N THR A 355 5.32 2.97 -10.51
CA THR A 355 5.01 2.69 -11.92
C THR A 355 3.51 2.66 -12.15
N ASN A 356 3.11 2.75 -13.43
CA ASN A 356 1.72 2.57 -13.86
C ASN A 356 1.57 1.34 -14.78
N ARG A 357 2.09 0.16 -14.37
CA ARG A 357 2.03 -1.05 -15.20
C ARG A 357 0.62 -1.37 -15.72
N VAL A 358 -0.41 -1.02 -14.94
CA VAL A 358 -1.81 -1.33 -15.25
C VAL A 358 -2.37 -0.53 -16.43
N VAL A 359 -1.68 0.51 -16.89
CA VAL A 359 -2.04 1.27 -18.10
C VAL A 359 -2.09 0.37 -19.34
N PHE A 360 -1.32 -0.73 -19.35
CA PHE A 360 -1.33 -1.76 -20.39
C PHE A 360 -2.26 -2.94 -20.05
N GLY A 361 -3.20 -2.74 -19.15
CA GLY A 361 -4.16 -3.74 -18.69
C GLY A 361 -3.69 -4.54 -17.47
N SER A 362 -4.66 -5.04 -16.70
CA SER A 362 -4.42 -5.80 -15.46
C SER A 362 -3.63 -7.10 -15.69
N GLY A 363 -3.71 -7.69 -16.89
CA GLY A 363 -2.97 -8.88 -17.29
C GLY A 363 -1.49 -8.69 -17.57
N ASN A 364 -0.97 -7.43 -17.60
CA ASN A 364 0.44 -7.18 -17.82
C ASN A 364 1.30 -7.71 -16.66
N ARG A 365 2.10 -8.76 -16.94
CA ARG A 365 2.98 -9.43 -15.96
C ARG A 365 4.47 -9.11 -16.13
N LYS A 366 4.83 -8.25 -17.10
CA LYS A 366 6.23 -7.94 -17.43
C LYS A 366 6.98 -7.36 -16.22
N LEU A 367 6.32 -6.46 -15.47
CA LEU A 367 6.91 -5.88 -14.26
C LEU A 367 7.21 -6.94 -13.18
N SER A 368 6.44 -8.01 -13.08
CA SER A 368 6.68 -9.07 -12.07
C SER A 368 8.02 -9.78 -12.27
N ALA A 369 8.53 -9.83 -13.51
CA ALA A 369 9.85 -10.36 -13.82
C ALA A 369 10.96 -9.28 -13.74
N LEU A 370 10.63 -8.03 -14.06
CA LEU A 370 11.60 -6.93 -14.13
C LEU A 370 11.90 -6.33 -12.74
N ARG A 371 10.86 -6.14 -11.91
CA ARG A 371 11.01 -5.51 -10.58
C ARG A 371 12.08 -6.16 -9.71
N PRO A 372 12.13 -7.51 -9.53
CA PRO A 372 13.18 -8.14 -8.75
C PRO A 372 14.58 -7.82 -9.26
N ARG A 373 14.77 -7.73 -10.57
CA ARG A 373 16.07 -7.40 -11.19
C ARG A 373 16.48 -5.96 -10.91
N ILE A 374 15.54 -5.01 -11.01
CA ILE A 374 15.80 -3.61 -10.63
C ILE A 374 16.20 -3.52 -9.17
N HIS A 375 15.45 -4.19 -8.28
CA HIS A 375 15.76 -4.19 -6.85
C HIS A 375 17.10 -4.86 -6.55
N ASP A 376 17.42 -5.99 -7.18
CA ASP A 376 18.72 -6.66 -7.00
C ASP A 376 19.90 -5.78 -7.46
N ALA A 377 19.74 -5.08 -8.59
CA ALA A 377 20.75 -4.12 -9.04
C ALA A 377 20.94 -2.98 -8.03
N VAL A 378 19.86 -2.50 -7.40
CA VAL A 378 19.94 -1.51 -6.32
C VAL A 378 20.60 -2.10 -5.08
N TRP A 379 20.13 -3.25 -4.58
CA TRP A 379 20.67 -3.85 -3.36
C TRP A 379 22.15 -4.17 -3.45
N LYS A 380 22.63 -4.59 -4.62
CA LYS A 380 24.03 -4.82 -4.90
C LYS A 380 24.89 -3.58 -4.66
N GLU A 381 24.44 -2.41 -5.12
CA GLU A 381 25.16 -1.14 -4.98
C GLU A 381 25.14 -0.60 -3.53
N VAL A 382 24.03 -0.79 -2.82
CA VAL A 382 23.91 -0.29 -1.43
C VAL A 382 24.44 -1.27 -0.38
N ALA A 383 24.82 -2.50 -0.77
CA ALA A 383 25.38 -3.51 0.15
C ALA A 383 26.87 -3.25 0.48
N GLY A 384 27.58 -2.47 -0.36
CA GLY A 384 28.92 -1.98 -0.09
C GLY A 384 28.84 -0.76 0.83
#